data_ca11a895f9e1e2fd63821984908fdb82
#
_entry.id   ca11a895f9e1e2fd63821984908fdb82
#
_cell.length_a   1.000
_cell.length_b   1.000
_cell.length_c   1.000
_cell.angle_alpha   90.00
_cell.angle_beta   90.00
_cell.angle_gamma   90.00
#
_symmetry.space_group_name_H-M   'P 1'
#
loop_
_entity.id
_entity.type
_entity.pdbx_description
1 polymer ?
#
loop_
_entity_poly.entity_id
_entity_poly.type
_entity_poly.pdbx_seq_one_letter_code
_entity_poly.pdbx_strand_id
1 'polypeptide(L)'
;MVIVVNSTMGSALPSNAIPYFTREWGVTSQMQSTLPIAIFLVGPIVWAPLSEQFGRQYLVVGTFVMFCIWTLACALAPNWPAFLVFRLLVGVFASAPIALVAGIMADVYGEYRTRGRAMASFFAATVFGPLFAPIISGFCSPTIGWRWTFWIGLIYAGLSMIPLLLLPETYGPILLVRRARKIRKLDPKANVVAPHELEAADLHQLAVRVLTRPVRMLFFELIVSATCIYLALCYGIFYMTFQAYPIIFQEVYGLSPGVEGLCFLPIGAGALCALPVFFGWDAYLEKAQREGRPWTKKEEYRRVPLACIGGPLFVISLFWLGWASREDVPFWVPMLAGVPFGMGFQLIFMALLNYITDAYEIFAASANAAASCTRSVLGTVLPFACTPMFRRLGISGACSLLGGLSCLVCIIPFIFIWKGKRIRAGSRFCIALRERKLEMERRVEEQRRKEERACGGGGAVVGQQSKEEA
;
A
#
# COMPACT_ATOMS: atom_id res chain seq x y z
N MET A 1 -10.46 7.38 0.77
CA MET A 1 -10.76 5.93 0.76
C MET A 1 -11.45 5.49 -0.53
N VAL A 2 -12.57 6.10 -0.95
CA VAL A 2 -13.36 5.70 -2.13
C VAL A 2 -12.54 5.64 -3.42
N ILE A 3 -11.68 6.64 -3.68
CA ILE A 3 -10.80 6.66 -4.85
C ILE A 3 -9.77 5.50 -4.86
N VAL A 4 -9.33 5.06 -3.69
CA VAL A 4 -8.39 3.93 -3.58
C VAL A 4 -9.09 2.63 -3.93
N VAL A 5 -10.32 2.42 -3.42
CA VAL A 5 -11.14 1.26 -3.79
C VAL A 5 -11.36 1.21 -5.30
N ASN A 6 -11.64 2.36 -5.93
CA ASN A 6 -11.81 2.44 -7.39
C ASN A 6 -10.50 2.10 -8.14
N SER A 7 -9.40 2.72 -7.75
CA SER A 7 -8.10 2.47 -8.38
C SER A 7 -7.68 0.99 -8.26
N THR A 8 -7.88 0.38 -7.09
CA THR A 8 -7.54 -1.03 -6.88
C THR A 8 -8.55 -1.98 -7.56
N MET A 9 -9.85 -1.62 -7.62
CA MET A 9 -10.85 -2.35 -8.38
C MET A 9 -10.48 -2.41 -9.88
N GLY A 10 -9.98 -1.30 -10.43
CA GLY A 10 -9.50 -1.22 -11.82
C GLY A 10 -8.51 -2.32 -12.19
N SER A 11 -7.69 -2.81 -11.24
CA SER A 11 -6.70 -3.87 -11.51
C SER A 11 -7.33 -5.20 -11.90
N ALA A 12 -8.40 -5.59 -11.24
CA ALA A 12 -9.04 -6.90 -11.39
C ALA A 12 -10.32 -6.88 -12.25
N LEU A 13 -10.78 -5.70 -12.73
CA LEU A 13 -11.97 -5.59 -13.58
C LEU A 13 -11.99 -6.56 -14.78
N PRO A 14 -10.86 -6.88 -15.45
CA PRO A 14 -10.88 -7.85 -16.55
C PRO A 14 -11.05 -9.30 -16.12
N SER A 15 -10.91 -9.68 -14.84
CA SER A 15 -10.77 -11.08 -14.40
C SER A 15 -11.75 -12.04 -15.07
N ASN A 16 -13.03 -11.92 -14.82
CA ASN A 16 -14.08 -12.77 -15.42
C ASN A 16 -14.52 -12.30 -16.82
N ALA A 17 -14.00 -11.17 -17.31
CA ALA A 17 -14.23 -10.69 -18.68
C ALA A 17 -13.23 -11.27 -19.69
N ILE A 18 -12.11 -11.83 -19.24
CA ILE A 18 -11.02 -12.37 -20.09
C ILE A 18 -11.55 -13.32 -21.18
N PRO A 19 -12.36 -14.36 -20.90
CA PRO A 19 -12.81 -15.28 -21.91
C PRO A 19 -13.63 -14.62 -23.03
N TYR A 20 -14.35 -13.55 -22.71
CA TYR A 20 -15.22 -12.85 -23.66
C TYR A 20 -14.46 -11.98 -24.64
N PHE A 21 -13.54 -11.13 -24.18
CA PHE A 21 -12.78 -10.27 -25.09
C PHE A 21 -11.64 -11.02 -25.80
N THR A 22 -11.05 -12.08 -25.21
CA THR A 22 -10.09 -12.92 -25.92
C THR A 22 -10.74 -13.66 -27.08
N ARG A 23 -12.01 -14.09 -26.91
CA ARG A 23 -12.79 -14.70 -27.99
C ARG A 23 -13.16 -13.67 -29.05
N GLU A 24 -13.54 -12.43 -28.67
CA GLU A 24 -13.88 -11.36 -29.61
C GLU A 24 -12.69 -10.97 -30.49
N TRP A 25 -11.48 -10.93 -29.92
CA TRP A 25 -10.27 -10.53 -30.65
C TRP A 25 -9.38 -11.68 -31.13
N GLY A 26 -9.86 -12.94 -31.02
CA GLY A 26 -9.14 -14.11 -31.50
C GLY A 26 -7.83 -14.40 -30.76
N VAL A 27 -7.71 -14.01 -29.49
CA VAL A 27 -6.51 -14.25 -28.67
C VAL A 27 -6.55 -15.67 -28.12
N THR A 28 -5.64 -16.52 -28.64
CA THR A 28 -5.56 -17.94 -28.22
C THR A 28 -4.46 -18.22 -27.20
N SER A 29 -3.48 -17.32 -27.08
CA SER A 29 -2.36 -17.48 -26.15
C SER A 29 -2.76 -17.19 -24.72
N GLN A 30 -2.56 -18.17 -23.84
CA GLN A 30 -2.83 -18.05 -22.41
C GLN A 30 -1.93 -17.01 -21.71
N MET A 31 -0.69 -16.83 -22.19
CA MET A 31 0.16 -15.74 -21.69
C MET A 31 -0.46 -14.37 -21.99
N GLN A 32 -1.01 -14.19 -23.17
CA GLN A 32 -1.66 -12.94 -23.55
C GLN A 32 -2.91 -12.66 -22.71
N SER A 33 -3.70 -13.67 -22.38
CA SER A 33 -4.91 -13.51 -21.56
C SER A 33 -4.62 -12.99 -20.13
N THR A 34 -3.43 -13.23 -19.60
CA THR A 34 -3.00 -12.72 -18.29
C THR A 34 -2.56 -11.25 -18.31
N LEU A 35 -2.11 -10.76 -19.50
CA LEU A 35 -1.56 -9.40 -19.64
C LEU A 35 -2.47 -8.27 -19.15
N PRO A 36 -3.79 -8.25 -19.34
CA PRO A 36 -4.64 -7.14 -18.91
C PRO A 36 -4.59 -6.85 -17.40
N ILE A 37 -4.39 -7.86 -16.56
CA ILE A 37 -4.20 -7.71 -15.11
C ILE A 37 -2.74 -7.38 -14.80
N ALA A 38 -1.81 -8.09 -15.42
CA ALA A 38 -0.38 -7.97 -15.17
C ALA A 38 0.18 -6.57 -15.51
N ILE A 39 -0.14 -6.04 -16.69
CA ILE A 39 0.34 -4.74 -17.18
C ILE A 39 -0.16 -3.59 -16.30
N PHE A 40 -1.36 -3.70 -15.71
CA PHE A 40 -1.89 -2.69 -14.80
C PHE A 40 -1.00 -2.49 -13.56
N LEU A 41 -0.31 -3.51 -13.09
CA LEU A 41 0.47 -3.48 -11.85
C LEU A 41 1.85 -2.81 -12.00
N VAL A 42 2.28 -2.47 -13.20
CA VAL A 42 3.65 -1.97 -13.49
C VAL A 42 3.88 -0.50 -13.08
N GLY A 43 2.84 0.27 -12.68
CA GLY A 43 2.84 1.73 -12.67
C GLY A 43 3.27 2.59 -11.46
N PRO A 44 3.88 2.14 -10.32
CA PRO A 44 3.67 2.87 -9.07
C PRO A 44 4.74 3.84 -8.51
N ILE A 45 5.91 4.09 -9.11
CA ILE A 45 7.06 4.63 -8.35
C ILE A 45 7.17 6.17 -8.31
N VAL A 46 6.61 6.88 -9.29
CA VAL A 46 6.93 8.29 -9.57
C VAL A 46 6.06 9.29 -8.80
N TRP A 47 4.85 8.91 -8.40
CA TRP A 47 3.83 9.86 -7.93
C TRP A 47 4.07 10.46 -6.55
N ALA A 48 4.62 9.68 -5.62
CA ALA A 48 4.83 10.17 -4.26
C ALA A 48 5.80 11.36 -4.20
N PRO A 49 6.99 11.33 -4.82
CA PRO A 49 7.90 12.47 -4.87
C PRO A 49 7.37 13.67 -5.65
N LEU A 50 6.64 13.42 -6.77
CA LEU A 50 6.00 14.51 -7.49
C LEU A 50 4.99 15.27 -6.61
N SER A 51 4.28 14.56 -5.73
CA SER A 51 3.28 15.17 -4.85
C SER A 51 3.89 16.07 -3.78
N GLU A 52 5.12 15.82 -3.39
CA GLU A 52 5.85 16.68 -2.45
C GLU A 52 6.27 18.01 -3.08
N GLN A 53 6.44 18.04 -4.40
CA GLN A 53 6.77 19.26 -5.13
C GLN A 53 5.55 20.05 -5.59
N PHE A 54 4.55 19.37 -6.17
CA PHE A 54 3.39 20.04 -6.80
C PHE A 54 2.18 20.14 -5.89
N GLY A 55 2.19 19.48 -4.73
CA GLY A 55 1.06 19.39 -3.81
C GLY A 55 0.24 18.11 -4.00
N ARG A 56 -0.45 17.70 -2.94
CA ARG A 56 -1.22 16.44 -2.94
C ARG A 56 -2.51 16.56 -3.75
N GLN A 57 -3.25 17.66 -3.55
CA GLN A 57 -4.56 17.87 -4.16
C GLN A 57 -4.53 17.82 -5.68
N TYR A 58 -3.70 18.67 -6.31
CA TYR A 58 -3.65 18.75 -7.77
C TYR A 58 -3.22 17.45 -8.43
N LEU A 59 -2.25 16.78 -7.80
CA LEU A 59 -1.74 15.54 -8.37
C LEU A 59 -2.75 14.39 -8.25
N VAL A 60 -3.44 14.26 -7.10
CA VAL A 60 -4.48 13.23 -6.94
C VAL A 60 -5.63 13.46 -7.90
N VAL A 61 -6.12 14.70 -8.03
CA VAL A 61 -7.21 15.03 -8.96
C VAL A 61 -6.79 14.80 -10.41
N GLY A 62 -5.64 15.32 -10.82
CA GLY A 62 -5.15 15.18 -12.20
C GLY A 62 -4.92 13.73 -12.62
N THR A 63 -4.27 12.95 -11.76
CA THR A 63 -4.04 11.52 -12.04
C THR A 63 -5.33 10.71 -12.05
N PHE A 64 -6.31 11.06 -11.20
CA PHE A 64 -7.59 10.37 -11.19
C PHE A 64 -8.46 10.73 -12.41
N VAL A 65 -8.40 11.95 -12.92
CA VAL A 65 -9.01 12.32 -14.22
C VAL A 65 -8.41 11.50 -15.35
N MET A 66 -7.09 11.40 -15.41
CA MET A 66 -6.42 10.58 -16.43
C MET A 66 -6.77 9.10 -16.30
N PHE A 67 -6.91 8.58 -15.07
CA PHE A 67 -7.43 7.23 -14.81
C PHE A 67 -8.83 7.04 -15.42
N CYS A 68 -9.74 8.00 -15.24
CA CYS A 68 -11.09 7.95 -15.83
C CYS A 68 -11.04 7.94 -17.37
N ILE A 69 -10.22 8.81 -17.97
CA ILE A 69 -10.05 8.91 -19.44
C ILE A 69 -9.55 7.57 -20.01
N TRP A 70 -8.52 6.98 -19.43
CA TRP A 70 -7.98 5.71 -19.92
C TRP A 70 -8.88 4.51 -19.62
N THR A 71 -9.67 4.56 -18.54
CA THR A 71 -10.71 3.55 -18.28
C THR A 71 -11.82 3.63 -19.32
N LEU A 72 -12.22 4.83 -19.73
CA LEU A 72 -13.14 5.04 -20.86
C LEU A 72 -12.54 4.50 -22.16
N ALA A 73 -11.27 4.76 -22.43
CA ALA A 73 -10.58 4.21 -23.60
C ALA A 73 -10.57 2.67 -23.59
N CYS A 74 -10.43 2.02 -22.43
CA CYS A 74 -10.55 0.56 -22.31
C CYS A 74 -11.96 0.07 -22.67
N ALA A 75 -13.03 0.78 -22.26
CA ALA A 75 -14.41 0.41 -22.60
C ALA A 75 -14.67 0.52 -24.13
N LEU A 76 -13.99 1.45 -24.80
CA LEU A 76 -14.13 1.74 -26.23
C LEU A 76 -13.05 1.10 -27.10
N ALA A 77 -12.19 0.23 -26.53
CA ALA A 77 -11.04 -0.32 -27.24
C ALA A 77 -11.45 -1.07 -28.52
N PRO A 78 -10.84 -0.71 -29.68
CA PRO A 78 -11.20 -1.32 -30.96
C PRO A 78 -10.50 -2.66 -31.22
N ASN A 79 -9.34 -2.88 -30.63
CA ASN A 79 -8.51 -4.06 -30.83
C ASN A 79 -7.66 -4.40 -29.61
N TRP A 80 -7.10 -5.61 -29.61
CA TRP A 80 -6.29 -6.13 -28.52
C TRP A 80 -5.05 -5.29 -28.17
N PRO A 81 -4.17 -4.87 -29.11
CA PRO A 81 -3.01 -4.07 -28.78
C PRO A 81 -3.36 -2.73 -28.15
N ALA A 82 -4.38 -2.02 -28.67
CA ALA A 82 -4.85 -0.76 -28.11
C ALA A 82 -5.38 -0.96 -26.68
N PHE A 83 -6.14 -2.02 -26.43
CA PHE A 83 -6.63 -2.35 -25.11
C PHE A 83 -5.48 -2.55 -24.10
N LEU A 84 -4.41 -3.26 -24.48
CA LEU A 84 -3.26 -3.45 -23.60
C LEU A 84 -2.53 -2.14 -23.29
N VAL A 85 -2.34 -1.26 -24.29
CA VAL A 85 -1.74 0.07 -24.08
C VAL A 85 -2.63 0.89 -23.13
N PHE A 86 -3.94 0.90 -23.33
CA PHE A 86 -4.86 1.62 -22.45
C PHE A 86 -4.83 1.04 -21.01
N ARG A 87 -4.74 -0.28 -20.87
CA ARG A 87 -4.60 -0.94 -19.55
C ARG A 87 -3.31 -0.55 -18.84
N LEU A 88 -2.19 -0.42 -19.57
CA LEU A 88 -0.94 0.09 -19.00
C LEU A 88 -1.11 1.51 -18.46
N LEU A 89 -1.70 2.39 -19.27
CA LEU A 89 -1.92 3.79 -18.88
C LEU A 89 -2.89 3.90 -17.71
N VAL A 90 -4.00 3.13 -17.70
CA VAL A 90 -4.87 3.03 -16.51
C VAL A 90 -4.06 2.65 -15.28
N GLY A 91 -3.19 1.65 -15.36
CA GLY A 91 -2.37 1.18 -14.24
C GLY A 91 -1.40 2.24 -13.73
N VAL A 92 -0.73 2.96 -14.62
CA VAL A 92 0.17 4.06 -14.27
C VAL A 92 -0.57 5.13 -13.46
N PHE A 93 -1.75 5.57 -13.90
CA PHE A 93 -2.50 6.61 -13.20
C PHE A 93 -3.27 6.08 -11.98
N ALA A 94 -3.71 4.83 -11.98
CA ALA A 94 -4.33 4.17 -10.84
C ALA A 94 -3.40 3.98 -9.63
N SER A 95 -2.10 3.90 -9.86
CA SER A 95 -1.12 3.76 -8.79
C SER A 95 -0.95 5.03 -7.94
N ALA A 96 -1.28 6.20 -8.49
CA ALA A 96 -1.16 7.49 -7.81
C ALA A 96 -2.04 7.59 -6.56
N PRO A 97 -3.36 7.33 -6.58
CA PRO A 97 -4.19 7.39 -5.37
C PRO A 97 -3.68 6.48 -4.24
N ILE A 98 -3.15 5.31 -4.56
CA ILE A 98 -2.62 4.37 -3.56
C ILE A 98 -1.40 4.96 -2.85
N ALA A 99 -0.48 5.56 -3.60
CA ALA A 99 0.73 6.17 -3.06
C ALA A 99 0.44 7.48 -2.30
N LEU A 100 -0.46 8.31 -2.85
CA LEU A 100 -0.72 9.66 -2.35
C LEU A 100 -1.63 9.68 -1.11
N VAL A 101 -2.66 8.81 -1.04
CA VAL A 101 -3.57 8.75 0.10
C VAL A 101 -2.83 8.35 1.37
N ALA A 102 -1.86 7.44 1.30
CA ALA A 102 -1.00 7.12 2.44
C ALA A 102 -0.25 8.37 2.95
N GLY A 103 0.29 9.19 2.04
CA GLY A 103 0.90 10.48 2.40
C GLY A 103 -0.09 11.47 3.00
N ILE A 104 -1.29 11.63 2.41
CA ILE A 104 -2.35 12.49 2.94
C ILE A 104 -2.74 12.07 4.36
N MET A 105 -2.85 10.76 4.64
CA MET A 105 -3.13 10.27 5.99
C MET A 105 -2.02 10.64 6.98
N ALA A 106 -0.76 10.58 6.55
CA ALA A 106 0.38 11.01 7.37
C ALA A 106 0.38 12.53 7.63
N ASP A 107 -0.02 13.33 6.63
CA ASP A 107 -0.08 14.79 6.74
C ASP A 107 -1.24 15.27 7.65
N VAL A 108 -2.39 14.59 7.60
CA VAL A 108 -3.60 14.95 8.35
C VAL A 108 -3.58 14.45 9.80
N TYR A 109 -3.08 13.23 10.02
CA TYR A 109 -3.06 12.62 11.34
C TYR A 109 -1.66 12.72 11.96
N GLY A 110 -1.44 13.76 12.78
CA GLY A 110 -0.15 13.99 13.44
C GLY A 110 0.13 12.98 14.57
N GLU A 111 -0.91 12.55 15.30
CA GLU A 111 -0.76 11.58 16.38
C GLU A 111 -0.50 10.18 15.82
N TYR A 112 0.57 9.54 16.27
CA TYR A 112 1.01 8.21 15.86
C TYR A 112 -0.10 7.14 15.88
N ARG A 113 -0.97 7.19 16.87
CA ARG A 113 -2.06 6.25 17.11
C ARG A 113 -3.18 6.40 16.08
N THR A 114 -3.70 7.61 15.97
CA THR A 114 -4.78 7.96 15.04
C THR A 114 -4.34 7.70 13.61
N ARG A 115 -3.07 8.02 13.29
CA ARG A 115 -2.44 7.69 12.02
C ARG A 115 -2.38 6.18 11.77
N GLY A 116 -1.98 5.37 12.76
CA GLY A 116 -1.93 3.91 12.65
C GLY A 116 -3.30 3.30 12.35
N ARG A 117 -4.36 3.78 13.01
CA ARG A 117 -5.75 3.36 12.78
C ARG A 117 -6.26 3.78 11.41
N ALA A 118 -5.97 5.01 10.98
CA ALA A 118 -6.31 5.49 9.64
C ALA A 118 -5.62 4.67 8.54
N MET A 119 -4.34 4.33 8.72
CA MET A 119 -3.59 3.47 7.81
C MET A 119 -4.14 2.03 7.79
N ALA A 120 -4.56 1.49 8.93
CA ALA A 120 -5.21 0.18 8.98
C ALA A 120 -6.51 0.15 8.15
N SER A 121 -7.35 1.16 8.31
CA SER A 121 -8.58 1.30 7.51
C SER A 121 -8.29 1.52 6.02
N PHE A 122 -7.22 2.25 5.70
CA PHE A 122 -6.75 2.44 4.32
C PHE A 122 -6.33 1.10 3.68
N PHE A 123 -5.54 0.28 4.37
CA PHE A 123 -5.15 -1.03 3.85
C PHE A 123 -6.33 -1.97 3.67
N ALA A 124 -7.31 -1.96 4.59
CA ALA A 124 -8.55 -2.72 4.43
C ALA A 124 -9.30 -2.28 3.16
N ALA A 125 -9.48 -0.98 2.96
CA ALA A 125 -10.13 -0.44 1.76
C ALA A 125 -9.41 -0.86 0.47
N THR A 126 -8.07 -0.94 0.49
CA THR A 126 -7.26 -1.35 -0.66
C THR A 126 -7.54 -2.79 -1.09
N VAL A 127 -7.86 -3.69 -0.15
CA VAL A 127 -8.19 -5.10 -0.45
C VAL A 127 -9.57 -5.23 -1.05
N PHE A 128 -10.54 -4.40 -0.65
CA PHE A 128 -11.91 -4.51 -1.14
C PHE A 128 -12.08 -4.21 -2.63
N GLY A 129 -11.29 -3.27 -3.18
CA GLY A 129 -11.38 -2.90 -4.58
C GLY A 129 -11.31 -4.11 -5.53
N PRO A 130 -10.23 -4.88 -5.50
CA PRO A 130 -10.05 -6.04 -6.36
C PRO A 130 -11.10 -7.14 -6.16
N LEU A 131 -11.69 -7.26 -4.96
CA LEU A 131 -12.69 -8.30 -4.67
C LEU A 131 -14.05 -8.01 -5.31
N PHE A 132 -14.43 -6.75 -5.47
CA PHE A 132 -15.67 -6.40 -6.19
C PHE A 132 -15.54 -6.58 -7.70
N ALA A 133 -14.35 -6.52 -8.25
CA ALA A 133 -14.13 -6.59 -9.68
C ALA A 133 -14.58 -7.93 -10.33
N PRO A 134 -14.26 -9.13 -9.79
CA PRO A 134 -14.75 -10.39 -10.31
C PRO A 134 -16.27 -10.53 -10.24
N ILE A 135 -16.90 -9.96 -9.21
CA ILE A 135 -18.38 -9.95 -9.08
C ILE A 135 -18.97 -9.15 -10.25
N ILE A 136 -18.51 -7.92 -10.45
CA ILE A 136 -18.99 -7.04 -11.52
C ILE A 136 -18.74 -7.70 -12.87
N SER A 137 -17.51 -8.14 -13.15
CA SER A 137 -17.18 -8.76 -14.44
C SER A 137 -17.89 -10.10 -14.65
N GLY A 138 -18.09 -10.88 -13.60
CA GLY A 138 -18.76 -12.18 -13.66
C GLY A 138 -20.25 -12.11 -13.99
N PHE A 139 -20.96 -11.10 -13.50
CA PHE A 139 -22.36 -10.89 -13.84
C PHE A 139 -22.56 -10.11 -15.15
N CYS A 140 -21.72 -9.09 -15.42
CA CYS A 140 -21.88 -8.24 -16.59
C CYS A 140 -21.44 -8.92 -17.89
N SER A 141 -20.32 -9.63 -17.88
CA SER A 141 -19.72 -10.16 -19.12
C SER A 141 -20.63 -11.15 -19.86
N PRO A 142 -21.32 -12.10 -19.18
CA PRO A 142 -22.21 -13.02 -19.86
C PRO A 142 -23.58 -12.43 -20.24
N THR A 143 -24.02 -11.34 -19.59
CA THR A 143 -25.39 -10.79 -19.75
C THR A 143 -25.44 -9.59 -20.69
N ILE A 144 -24.73 -8.54 -20.36
CA ILE A 144 -24.76 -7.24 -21.06
C ILE A 144 -23.48 -6.93 -21.83
N GLY A 145 -22.50 -7.83 -21.75
CA GLY A 145 -21.20 -7.74 -22.43
C GLY A 145 -20.07 -7.20 -21.56
N TRP A 146 -18.85 -7.63 -21.87
CA TRP A 146 -17.65 -7.34 -21.08
C TRP A 146 -17.29 -5.85 -21.00
N ARG A 147 -17.67 -5.04 -22.00
CA ARG A 147 -17.44 -3.59 -21.99
C ARG A 147 -18.13 -2.89 -20.83
N TRP A 148 -19.29 -3.39 -20.40
CA TRP A 148 -20.04 -2.86 -19.26
C TRP A 148 -19.27 -2.96 -17.95
N THR A 149 -18.36 -3.90 -17.83
CA THR A 149 -17.46 -3.99 -16.67
C THR A 149 -16.66 -2.69 -16.46
N PHE A 150 -16.14 -2.11 -17.57
CA PHE A 150 -15.43 -0.85 -17.54
C PHE A 150 -16.34 0.36 -17.39
N TRP A 151 -17.56 0.32 -17.99
CA TRP A 151 -18.55 1.38 -17.80
C TRP A 151 -19.01 1.50 -16.34
N ILE A 152 -19.26 0.40 -15.65
CA ILE A 152 -19.57 0.40 -14.20
C ILE A 152 -18.40 0.94 -13.39
N GLY A 153 -17.15 0.52 -13.71
CA GLY A 153 -15.96 1.09 -13.10
C GLY A 153 -15.88 2.61 -13.30
N LEU A 154 -16.22 3.10 -14.49
CA LEU A 154 -16.21 4.53 -14.82
C LEU A 154 -17.33 5.31 -14.09
N ILE A 155 -18.53 4.75 -13.98
CA ILE A 155 -19.64 5.34 -13.20
C ILE A 155 -19.23 5.50 -11.74
N TYR A 156 -18.65 4.44 -11.15
CA TYR A 156 -18.12 4.50 -9.78
C TYR A 156 -16.98 5.51 -9.64
N ALA A 157 -16.11 5.65 -10.66
CA ALA A 157 -15.07 6.67 -10.70
C ALA A 157 -15.64 8.08 -10.74
N GLY A 158 -16.67 8.31 -11.55
CA GLY A 158 -17.38 9.60 -11.63
C GLY A 158 -18.00 9.99 -10.28
N LEU A 159 -18.66 9.04 -9.59
CA LEU A 159 -19.19 9.26 -8.24
C LEU A 159 -18.07 9.57 -7.23
N SER A 160 -16.92 8.90 -7.37
CA SER A 160 -15.75 9.10 -6.51
C SER A 160 -15.06 10.44 -6.75
N MET A 161 -15.23 11.04 -7.94
CA MET A 161 -14.67 12.34 -8.28
C MET A 161 -15.30 13.49 -7.47
N ILE A 162 -16.59 13.40 -7.13
CA ILE A 162 -17.32 14.45 -6.42
C ILE A 162 -16.63 14.80 -5.09
N PRO A 163 -16.45 13.85 -4.14
CA PRO A 163 -15.77 14.16 -2.88
C PRO A 163 -14.28 14.48 -3.08
N LEU A 164 -13.66 13.99 -4.16
CA LEU A 164 -12.26 14.28 -4.46
C LEU A 164 -12.04 15.76 -4.83
N LEU A 165 -12.93 16.35 -5.61
CA LEU A 165 -12.87 17.77 -5.98
C LEU A 165 -13.02 18.70 -4.76
N LEU A 166 -13.70 18.24 -3.71
CA LEU A 166 -13.88 18.98 -2.46
C LEU A 166 -12.68 18.84 -1.50
N LEU A 167 -11.72 17.96 -1.81
CA LEU A 167 -10.55 17.74 -0.97
C LEU A 167 -9.65 18.99 -0.97
N PRO A 168 -9.36 19.61 0.20
CA PRO A 168 -8.40 20.70 0.29
C PRO A 168 -6.96 20.22 0.13
N GLU A 169 -6.02 21.13 -0.12
CA GLU A 169 -4.60 20.83 -0.06
C GLU A 169 -4.20 20.48 1.38
N THR A 170 -3.48 19.38 1.55
CA THR A 170 -3.07 18.85 2.86
C THR A 170 -1.57 18.96 3.12
N TYR A 171 -0.76 19.20 2.08
CA TYR A 171 0.69 19.25 2.21
C TYR A 171 1.16 20.57 2.82
N GLY A 172 1.65 20.51 4.07
CA GLY A 172 2.04 21.69 4.86
C GLY A 172 3.01 22.65 4.17
N PRO A 173 4.12 22.20 3.54
CA PRO A 173 5.05 23.07 2.85
C PRO A 173 4.39 23.89 1.72
N ILE A 174 3.52 23.30 0.93
CA ILE A 174 2.78 24.01 -0.15
C ILE A 174 1.76 25.01 0.43
N LEU A 175 1.12 24.65 1.55
CA LEU A 175 0.22 25.58 2.25
C LEU A 175 0.97 26.82 2.75
N LEU A 176 2.19 26.64 3.28
CA LEU A 176 3.06 27.76 3.67
C LEU A 176 3.46 28.63 2.47
N VAL A 177 3.80 28.03 1.33
CA VAL A 177 4.06 28.75 0.07
C VAL A 177 2.84 29.56 -0.37
N ARG A 178 1.64 28.96 -0.36
CA ARG A 178 0.39 29.69 -0.71
C ARG A 178 0.14 30.85 0.26
N ARG A 179 0.38 30.64 1.55
CA ARG A 179 0.22 31.68 2.58
C ARG A 179 1.24 32.81 2.40
N ALA A 180 2.51 32.48 2.19
CA ALA A 180 3.56 33.47 1.91
C ALA A 180 3.25 34.30 0.67
N ARG A 181 2.81 33.67 -0.42
CA ARG A 181 2.35 34.38 -1.65
C ARG A 181 1.16 35.28 -1.39
N LYS A 182 0.21 34.88 -0.55
CA LYS A 182 -0.96 35.73 -0.20
C LYS A 182 -0.53 36.94 0.62
N ILE A 183 0.40 36.77 1.58
CA ILE A 183 0.93 37.90 2.38
C ILE A 183 1.67 38.88 1.48
N ARG A 184 2.55 38.43 0.57
CA ARG A 184 3.27 39.28 -0.38
C ARG A 184 2.36 40.03 -1.36
N LYS A 185 1.18 39.46 -1.68
CA LYS A 185 0.16 40.17 -2.48
C LYS A 185 -0.55 41.27 -1.70
N LEU A 186 -0.74 41.13 -0.40
CA LEU A 186 -1.40 42.10 0.47
C LEU A 186 -0.43 43.21 0.93
N ASP A 187 0.82 42.82 1.21
CA ASP A 187 1.90 43.74 1.56
C ASP A 187 3.16 43.40 0.75
N PRO A 188 3.41 44.16 -0.34
CA PRO A 188 4.59 43.96 -1.19
C PRO A 188 5.93 44.20 -0.48
N LYS A 189 5.93 44.87 0.69
CA LYS A 189 7.13 45.13 1.49
C LYS A 189 7.43 44.01 2.47
N ALA A 190 6.49 43.08 2.70
CA ALA A 190 6.70 41.95 3.55
C ALA A 190 7.68 40.93 2.91
N ASN A 191 8.88 40.84 3.44
CA ASN A 191 9.91 39.91 2.98
C ASN A 191 9.68 38.50 3.58
N VAL A 192 8.52 37.90 3.29
CA VAL A 192 8.13 36.58 3.77
C VAL A 192 8.38 35.56 2.66
N VAL A 193 9.28 34.60 2.92
CA VAL A 193 9.62 33.50 2.00
C VAL A 193 9.35 32.18 2.71
N ALA A 194 8.69 31.24 2.03
CA ALA A 194 8.49 29.90 2.60
C ALA A 194 9.77 29.06 2.39
N PRO A 195 10.15 28.22 3.36
CA PRO A 195 11.35 27.37 3.24
C PRO A 195 11.38 26.53 1.95
N HIS A 196 10.25 26.04 1.50
CA HIS A 196 10.11 25.25 0.28
C HIS A 196 10.33 26.08 -1.02
N GLU A 197 10.22 27.40 -0.98
CA GLU A 197 10.55 28.28 -2.13
C GLU A 197 12.06 28.47 -2.28
N LEU A 198 12.84 28.23 -1.22
CA LEU A 198 14.31 28.32 -1.22
C LEU A 198 14.98 27.01 -1.69
N GLU A 199 14.26 25.90 -1.63
CA GLU A 199 14.75 24.62 -2.14
C GLU A 199 14.59 24.61 -3.67
N ALA A 200 15.71 24.72 -4.39
CA ALA A 200 15.72 24.56 -5.83
C ALA A 200 15.18 23.15 -6.19
N ALA A 201 14.12 23.11 -6.99
CA ALA A 201 13.57 21.87 -7.49
C ALA A 201 14.54 21.25 -8.52
N ASP A 202 15.60 20.59 -8.06
CA ASP A 202 16.48 19.81 -8.92
C ASP A 202 15.82 18.48 -9.22
N LEU A 203 15.08 18.43 -10.32
CA LEU A 203 14.39 17.23 -10.81
C LEU A 203 15.36 16.06 -11.04
N HIS A 204 16.60 16.33 -11.41
CA HIS A 204 17.61 15.31 -11.62
C HIS A 204 18.02 14.68 -10.27
N GLN A 205 18.31 15.48 -9.25
CA GLN A 205 18.61 14.96 -7.92
C GLN A 205 17.41 14.22 -7.31
N LEU A 206 16.19 14.72 -7.56
CA LEU A 206 14.96 14.04 -7.14
C LEU A 206 14.83 12.68 -7.82
N ALA A 207 14.97 12.60 -9.13
CA ALA A 207 14.89 11.35 -9.90
C ALA A 207 15.95 10.34 -9.43
N VAL A 208 17.19 10.76 -9.25
CA VAL A 208 18.28 9.93 -8.74
C VAL A 208 17.96 9.42 -7.33
N ARG A 209 17.51 10.30 -6.41
CA ARG A 209 17.14 9.89 -5.05
C ARG A 209 15.97 8.92 -5.03
N VAL A 210 14.95 9.15 -5.87
CA VAL A 210 13.73 8.35 -5.95
C VAL A 210 13.98 6.98 -6.54
N LEU A 211 14.83 6.87 -7.55
CA LEU A 211 15.11 5.60 -8.23
C LEU A 211 16.23 4.81 -7.54
N THR A 212 17.31 5.46 -7.13
CA THR A 212 18.48 4.73 -6.60
C THR A 212 18.32 4.33 -5.16
N ARG A 213 17.67 5.17 -4.32
CA ARG A 213 17.55 4.89 -2.90
C ARG A 213 16.69 3.66 -2.58
N PRO A 214 15.49 3.46 -3.15
CA PRO A 214 14.71 2.24 -2.97
C PRO A 214 15.46 0.98 -3.41
N VAL A 215 16.13 1.03 -4.56
CA VAL A 215 16.92 -0.09 -5.08
C VAL A 215 18.08 -0.40 -4.13
N ARG A 216 18.80 0.61 -3.66
CA ARG A 216 19.88 0.43 -2.70
C ARG A 216 19.39 -0.14 -1.37
N MET A 217 18.25 0.33 -0.86
CA MET A 217 17.65 -0.22 0.36
C MET A 217 17.20 -1.67 0.16
N LEU A 218 16.65 -2.01 -1.01
CA LEU A 218 16.23 -3.37 -1.33
C LEU A 218 17.40 -4.37 -1.29
N PHE A 219 18.58 -4.01 -1.76
CA PHE A 219 19.70 -4.95 -1.86
C PHE A 219 20.63 -4.93 -0.63
N PHE A 220 20.73 -3.82 0.09
CA PHE A 220 21.70 -3.66 1.18
C PHE A 220 21.08 -3.65 2.58
N GLU A 221 19.74 -3.55 2.71
CA GLU A 221 19.04 -3.52 3.99
C GLU A 221 18.24 -4.81 4.23
N LEU A 222 18.74 -5.70 5.09
CA LEU A 222 18.16 -7.01 5.33
C LEU A 222 16.67 -6.95 5.76
N ILE A 223 16.30 -5.97 6.58
CA ILE A 223 14.90 -5.79 7.01
C ILE A 223 14.01 -5.45 5.82
N VAL A 224 14.47 -4.53 4.96
CA VAL A 224 13.72 -4.13 3.75
C VAL A 224 13.62 -5.31 2.79
N SER A 225 14.75 -5.97 2.48
CA SER A 225 14.77 -7.11 1.55
C SER A 225 13.83 -8.25 2.01
N ALA A 226 13.96 -8.68 3.26
CA ALA A 226 13.15 -9.78 3.79
C ALA A 226 11.65 -9.42 3.82
N THR A 227 11.33 -8.19 4.21
CA THR A 227 9.94 -7.71 4.20
C THR A 227 9.40 -7.58 2.78
N CYS A 228 10.20 -7.07 1.84
CA CYS A 228 9.82 -6.95 0.43
C CYS A 228 9.52 -8.33 -0.19
N ILE A 229 10.36 -9.33 0.06
CA ILE A 229 10.15 -10.70 -0.43
C ILE A 229 8.84 -11.27 0.11
N TYR A 230 8.59 -11.12 1.41
CA TYR A 230 7.37 -11.63 2.03
C TYR A 230 6.12 -10.96 1.48
N LEU A 231 6.08 -9.63 1.48
CA LEU A 231 4.95 -8.85 0.95
C LEU A 231 4.71 -9.12 -0.54
N ALA A 232 5.79 -9.26 -1.33
CA ALA A 232 5.70 -9.54 -2.75
C ALA A 232 5.09 -10.93 -3.01
N LEU A 233 5.51 -11.96 -2.26
CA LEU A 233 4.95 -13.30 -2.39
C LEU A 233 3.46 -13.32 -2.05
N CYS A 234 3.05 -12.74 -0.90
CA CYS A 234 1.64 -12.67 -0.52
C CYS A 234 0.81 -11.92 -1.57
N TYR A 235 1.34 -10.81 -2.10
CA TYR A 235 0.67 -10.02 -3.13
C TYR A 235 0.56 -10.77 -4.47
N GLY A 236 1.62 -11.46 -4.87
CA GLY A 236 1.61 -12.30 -6.06
C GLY A 236 0.59 -13.43 -5.96
N ILE A 237 0.52 -14.12 -4.82
CA ILE A 237 -0.47 -15.16 -4.56
C ILE A 237 -1.89 -14.57 -4.59
N PHE A 238 -2.10 -13.39 -3.99
CA PHE A 238 -3.40 -12.70 -4.05
C PHE A 238 -3.84 -12.42 -5.48
N TYR A 239 -2.95 -11.89 -6.34
CA TYR A 239 -3.30 -11.66 -7.75
C TYR A 239 -3.43 -12.95 -8.56
N MET A 240 -2.75 -14.02 -8.16
CA MET A 240 -2.93 -15.34 -8.77
C MET A 240 -4.33 -15.91 -8.51
N THR A 241 -5.00 -15.57 -7.39
CA THR A 241 -6.36 -16.06 -7.10
C THR A 241 -7.36 -15.66 -8.19
N PHE A 242 -7.16 -14.52 -8.88
CA PHE A 242 -8.05 -14.11 -9.99
C PHE A 242 -8.00 -15.05 -11.20
N GLN A 243 -7.00 -15.92 -11.29
CA GLN A 243 -6.91 -16.97 -12.29
C GLN A 243 -7.16 -18.37 -11.70
N ALA A 244 -6.81 -18.58 -10.44
CA ALA A 244 -7.00 -19.85 -9.76
C ALA A 244 -8.49 -20.12 -9.44
N TYR A 245 -9.24 -19.09 -9.04
CA TYR A 245 -10.67 -19.25 -8.70
C TYR A 245 -11.53 -19.71 -9.87
N PRO A 246 -11.41 -19.16 -11.09
CA PRO A 246 -12.08 -19.75 -12.26
C PRO A 246 -11.74 -21.24 -12.48
N ILE A 247 -10.47 -21.64 -12.33
CA ILE A 247 -10.06 -23.04 -12.46
C ILE A 247 -10.74 -23.91 -11.39
N ILE A 248 -10.79 -23.42 -10.14
CA ILE A 248 -11.39 -24.18 -9.03
C ILE A 248 -12.92 -24.16 -9.12
N PHE A 249 -13.53 -22.98 -9.18
CA PHE A 249 -14.98 -22.86 -9.00
C PHE A 249 -15.78 -23.00 -10.29
N GLN A 250 -15.23 -22.63 -11.46
CA GLN A 250 -15.93 -22.82 -12.74
C GLN A 250 -15.63 -24.18 -13.36
N GLU A 251 -14.35 -24.64 -13.40
CA GLU A 251 -14.00 -25.89 -14.07
C GLU A 251 -14.35 -27.13 -13.21
N VAL A 252 -14.11 -27.12 -11.86
CA VAL A 252 -14.39 -28.27 -11.00
C VAL A 252 -15.84 -28.29 -10.52
N TYR A 253 -16.36 -27.17 -10.04
CA TYR A 253 -17.71 -27.10 -9.48
C TYR A 253 -18.80 -26.66 -10.47
N GLY A 254 -18.42 -26.27 -11.69
CA GLY A 254 -19.37 -25.83 -12.73
C GLY A 254 -20.13 -24.54 -12.40
N LEU A 255 -19.61 -23.69 -11.50
CA LEU A 255 -20.29 -22.46 -11.12
C LEU A 255 -20.26 -21.44 -12.25
N SER A 256 -21.31 -20.63 -12.36
CA SER A 256 -21.33 -19.51 -13.29
C SER A 256 -20.30 -18.44 -12.89
N PRO A 257 -19.77 -17.66 -13.85
CA PRO A 257 -18.78 -16.61 -13.57
C PRO A 257 -19.23 -15.58 -12.51
N GLY A 258 -20.54 -15.29 -12.44
CA GLY A 258 -21.10 -14.39 -11.43
C GLY A 258 -21.06 -14.99 -10.02
N VAL A 259 -21.40 -16.27 -9.88
CA VAL A 259 -21.37 -16.98 -8.58
C VAL A 259 -19.93 -17.20 -8.14
N GLU A 260 -19.02 -17.53 -9.06
CA GLU A 260 -17.59 -17.60 -8.78
C GLU A 260 -17.05 -16.25 -8.25
N GLY A 261 -17.47 -15.12 -8.84
CA GLY A 261 -17.13 -13.79 -8.33
C GLY A 261 -17.56 -13.60 -6.87
N LEU A 262 -18.68 -14.14 -6.43
CA LEU A 262 -19.09 -14.09 -5.02
C LEU A 262 -18.18 -14.90 -4.09
N CYS A 263 -17.47 -15.91 -4.60
CA CYS A 263 -16.48 -16.68 -3.83
C CYS A 263 -15.30 -15.85 -3.33
N PHE A 264 -15.11 -14.62 -3.82
CA PHE A 264 -14.12 -13.67 -3.29
C PHE A 264 -14.58 -12.93 -2.01
N LEU A 265 -15.90 -12.92 -1.71
CA LEU A 265 -16.41 -12.21 -0.52
C LEU A 265 -15.81 -12.68 0.81
N PRO A 266 -15.57 -13.99 1.06
CA PRO A 266 -14.93 -14.44 2.30
C PRO A 266 -13.54 -13.85 2.50
N ILE A 267 -12.78 -13.55 1.44
CA ILE A 267 -11.48 -12.86 1.55
C ILE A 267 -11.70 -11.46 2.12
N GLY A 268 -12.72 -10.75 1.65
CA GLY A 268 -13.10 -9.44 2.19
C GLY A 268 -13.55 -9.50 3.65
N ALA A 269 -14.38 -10.48 3.99
CA ALA A 269 -14.81 -10.73 5.37
C ALA A 269 -13.58 -10.98 6.28
N GLY A 270 -12.62 -11.79 5.84
CA GLY A 270 -11.37 -12.02 6.55
C GLY A 270 -10.56 -10.74 6.77
N ALA A 271 -10.45 -9.90 5.74
CA ALA A 271 -9.76 -8.61 5.84
C ALA A 271 -10.43 -7.66 6.85
N LEU A 272 -11.77 -7.68 6.95
CA LEU A 272 -12.49 -6.95 8.00
C LEU A 272 -12.24 -7.53 9.39
N CYS A 273 -12.22 -8.86 9.52
CA CYS A 273 -11.91 -9.53 10.79
C CYS A 273 -10.47 -9.22 11.30
N ALA A 274 -9.56 -8.83 10.41
CA ALA A 274 -8.23 -8.39 10.82
C ALA A 274 -8.23 -7.05 11.57
N LEU A 275 -9.20 -6.16 11.32
CA LEU A 275 -9.27 -4.84 11.97
C LEU A 275 -9.47 -4.91 13.49
N PRO A 276 -10.46 -5.67 14.02
CA PRO A 276 -10.60 -5.87 15.47
C PRO A 276 -9.33 -6.45 16.12
N VAL A 277 -8.65 -7.37 15.44
CA VAL A 277 -7.39 -7.95 15.95
C VAL A 277 -6.30 -6.87 16.04
N PHE A 278 -6.18 -6.02 15.00
CA PHE A 278 -5.26 -4.90 15.01
C PHE A 278 -5.57 -3.90 16.13
N PHE A 279 -6.82 -3.48 16.27
CA PHE A 279 -7.23 -2.52 17.30
C PHE A 279 -7.09 -3.11 18.70
N GLY A 280 -7.41 -4.40 18.86
CA GLY A 280 -7.24 -5.11 20.14
C GLY A 280 -5.76 -5.20 20.52
N TRP A 281 -4.87 -5.49 19.57
CA TRP A 281 -3.43 -5.48 19.82
C TRP A 281 -2.92 -4.08 20.20
N ASP A 282 -3.37 -3.04 19.51
CA ASP A 282 -2.98 -1.65 19.78
C ASP A 282 -3.43 -1.21 21.19
N ALA A 283 -4.65 -1.56 21.59
CA ALA A 283 -5.16 -1.30 22.95
C ALA A 283 -4.40 -2.10 24.02
N TYR A 284 -4.09 -3.38 23.76
CA TYR A 284 -3.30 -4.22 24.67
C TYR A 284 -1.88 -3.66 24.84
N LEU A 285 -1.24 -3.25 23.76
CA LEU A 285 0.09 -2.64 23.78
C LEU A 285 0.10 -1.36 24.64
N GLU A 286 -0.94 -0.54 24.50
CA GLU A 286 -1.07 0.67 25.31
C GLU A 286 -1.18 0.36 26.80
N LYS A 287 -2.06 -0.57 27.15
CA LYS A 287 -2.21 -1.00 28.54
C LYS A 287 -0.87 -1.49 29.10
N ALA A 288 -0.15 -2.32 28.32
CA ALA A 288 1.15 -2.82 28.72
C ALA A 288 2.23 -1.72 28.84
N GLN A 289 2.16 -0.66 28.01
CA GLN A 289 3.04 0.51 28.12
C GLN A 289 2.74 1.33 29.38
N ARG A 290 1.47 1.53 29.70
CA ARG A 290 1.05 2.21 30.94
C ARG A 290 1.48 1.43 32.20
N GLU A 291 1.45 0.10 32.13
CA GLU A 291 1.92 -0.81 33.19
C GLU A 291 3.47 -0.90 33.24
N GLY A 292 4.20 -0.26 32.35
CA GLY A 292 5.68 -0.24 32.31
C GLY A 292 6.32 -1.59 31.98
N ARG A 293 5.63 -2.49 31.26
CA ARG A 293 6.15 -3.82 30.97
C ARG A 293 7.44 -3.76 30.12
N PRO A 294 8.51 -4.48 30.48
CA PRO A 294 9.84 -4.34 29.84
C PRO A 294 9.87 -4.63 28.34
N TRP A 295 9.01 -5.54 27.87
CA TRP A 295 8.95 -5.94 26.46
C TRP A 295 8.41 -4.81 25.54
N THR A 296 7.62 -3.87 26.09
CA THR A 296 7.06 -2.75 25.32
C THR A 296 8.12 -1.75 24.84
N LYS A 297 9.31 -1.76 25.45
CA LYS A 297 10.46 -0.95 25.03
C LYS A 297 11.09 -1.42 23.71
N LYS A 298 10.79 -2.64 23.28
CA LYS A 298 11.29 -3.17 22.01
C LYS A 298 10.34 -2.76 20.88
N GLU A 299 10.86 -2.08 19.88
CA GLU A 299 10.06 -1.58 18.73
C GLU A 299 9.44 -2.70 17.91
N GLU A 300 10.09 -3.87 17.83
CA GLU A 300 9.58 -5.04 17.12
C GLU A 300 8.22 -5.50 17.63
N TYR A 301 8.02 -5.45 18.96
CA TYR A 301 6.75 -5.89 19.57
C TYR A 301 5.57 -4.95 19.29
N ARG A 302 5.81 -3.78 18.70
CA ARG A 302 4.72 -2.86 18.35
C ARG A 302 3.87 -3.39 17.19
N ARG A 303 4.50 -3.96 16.17
CA ARG A 303 3.82 -4.30 14.91
C ARG A 303 4.00 -5.76 14.49
N VAL A 304 5.20 -6.33 14.65
CA VAL A 304 5.58 -7.64 14.13
C VAL A 304 4.74 -8.80 14.67
N PRO A 305 4.24 -8.82 15.93
CA PRO A 305 3.40 -9.91 16.43
C PRO A 305 2.12 -10.14 15.60
N LEU A 306 1.56 -9.10 14.99
CA LEU A 306 0.41 -9.25 14.10
C LEU A 306 0.77 -10.04 12.82
N ALA A 307 1.98 -9.88 12.29
CA ALA A 307 2.46 -10.69 11.18
C ALA A 307 2.72 -12.15 11.58
N CYS A 308 3.12 -12.39 12.84
CA CYS A 308 3.27 -13.74 13.38
C CYS A 308 1.94 -14.49 13.52
N ILE A 309 0.82 -13.75 13.70
CA ILE A 309 -0.53 -14.32 13.68
C ILE A 309 -1.00 -14.50 12.23
N GLY A 310 -0.80 -13.47 11.40
CA GLY A 310 -1.26 -13.45 10.02
C GLY A 310 -0.60 -14.49 9.13
N GLY A 311 0.71 -14.75 9.34
CA GLY A 311 1.48 -15.72 8.55
C GLY A 311 0.90 -17.13 8.57
N PRO A 312 0.75 -17.77 9.74
CA PRO A 312 0.13 -19.09 9.85
C PRO A 312 -1.29 -19.15 9.28
N LEU A 313 -2.12 -18.12 9.50
CA LEU A 313 -3.47 -18.07 8.92
C LEU A 313 -3.44 -18.09 7.39
N PHE A 314 -2.52 -17.32 6.79
CA PHE A 314 -2.33 -17.29 5.35
C PHE A 314 -1.87 -18.64 4.80
N VAL A 315 -0.93 -19.32 5.47
CA VAL A 315 -0.45 -20.65 5.10
C VAL A 315 -1.57 -21.70 5.21
N ILE A 316 -2.28 -21.73 6.33
CA ILE A 316 -3.41 -22.65 6.55
C ILE A 316 -4.47 -22.48 5.46
N SER A 317 -4.77 -21.25 5.07
CA SER A 317 -5.78 -20.98 4.05
C SER A 317 -5.43 -21.58 2.68
N LEU A 318 -4.14 -21.55 2.29
CA LEU A 318 -3.68 -22.12 1.03
C LEU A 318 -3.78 -23.64 1.01
N PHE A 319 -3.36 -24.31 2.11
CA PHE A 319 -3.54 -25.75 2.23
C PHE A 319 -5.03 -26.11 2.28
N TRP A 320 -5.84 -25.38 3.04
CA TRP A 320 -7.29 -25.61 3.10
C TRP A 320 -7.92 -25.49 1.71
N LEU A 321 -7.67 -24.39 1.00
CA LEU A 321 -8.18 -24.21 -0.37
C LEU A 321 -7.78 -25.38 -1.28
N GLY A 322 -6.50 -25.77 -1.28
CA GLY A 322 -5.99 -26.79 -2.19
C GLY A 322 -6.53 -28.20 -1.92
N TRP A 323 -6.66 -28.57 -0.67
CA TRP A 323 -7.07 -29.93 -0.28
C TRP A 323 -8.60 -30.10 -0.19
N ALA A 324 -9.34 -29.01 0.04
CA ALA A 324 -10.80 -29.02 0.03
C ALA A 324 -11.42 -28.88 -1.38
N SER A 325 -10.66 -28.47 -2.39
CA SER A 325 -11.16 -28.28 -3.77
C SER A 325 -11.23 -29.59 -4.52
N ARG A 326 -12.27 -30.38 -4.24
CA ARG A 326 -12.58 -31.69 -4.85
C ARG A 326 -14.08 -31.77 -5.14
N GLU A 327 -14.45 -32.56 -6.14
CA GLU A 327 -15.85 -32.74 -6.56
C GLU A 327 -16.75 -33.32 -5.46
N ASP A 328 -16.20 -34.14 -4.56
CA ASP A 328 -16.91 -34.74 -3.42
C ASP A 328 -17.16 -33.78 -2.25
N VAL A 329 -16.51 -32.61 -2.25
CA VAL A 329 -16.63 -31.59 -1.20
C VAL A 329 -17.50 -30.44 -1.69
N PRO A 330 -18.51 -29.97 -0.94
CA PRO A 330 -19.32 -28.83 -1.33
C PRO A 330 -18.49 -27.57 -1.56
N PHE A 331 -18.79 -26.77 -2.60
CA PHE A 331 -18.02 -25.60 -3.03
C PHE A 331 -17.83 -24.51 -1.94
N TRP A 332 -18.74 -24.44 -0.97
CA TRP A 332 -18.64 -23.49 0.13
C TRP A 332 -17.50 -23.79 1.11
N VAL A 333 -17.04 -25.06 1.18
CA VAL A 333 -15.91 -25.45 2.05
C VAL A 333 -14.59 -24.82 1.59
N PRO A 334 -14.13 -25.00 0.34
CA PRO A 334 -12.95 -24.27 -0.14
C PRO A 334 -13.16 -22.77 -0.22
N MET A 335 -14.39 -22.28 -0.47
CA MET A 335 -14.71 -20.85 -0.46
C MET A 335 -14.42 -20.21 0.90
N LEU A 336 -14.74 -20.88 2.02
CA LEU A 336 -14.49 -20.38 3.37
C LEU A 336 -12.99 -20.26 3.71
N ALA A 337 -12.09 -20.94 3.00
CA ALA A 337 -10.65 -20.73 3.14
C ALA A 337 -10.24 -19.28 2.81
N GLY A 338 -11.08 -18.53 2.09
CA GLY A 338 -10.93 -17.10 1.85
C GLY A 338 -10.89 -16.26 3.14
N VAL A 339 -11.58 -16.67 4.22
CA VAL A 339 -11.59 -15.92 5.49
C VAL A 339 -10.19 -15.87 6.14
N PRO A 340 -9.54 -16.99 6.47
CA PRO A 340 -8.17 -16.96 7.00
C PRO A 340 -7.16 -16.41 5.99
N PHE A 341 -7.40 -16.54 4.67
CA PHE A 341 -6.58 -15.93 3.63
C PHE A 341 -6.59 -14.40 3.73
N GLY A 342 -7.78 -13.79 3.71
CA GLY A 342 -7.95 -12.34 3.78
C GLY A 342 -7.46 -11.76 5.10
N MET A 343 -7.74 -12.44 6.22
CA MET A 343 -7.29 -12.04 7.55
C MET A 343 -5.76 -12.09 7.65
N GLY A 344 -5.14 -13.19 7.21
CA GLY A 344 -3.70 -13.37 7.19
C GLY A 344 -3.00 -12.34 6.30
N PHE A 345 -3.49 -12.17 5.07
CA PHE A 345 -3.00 -11.18 4.12
C PHE A 345 -3.00 -9.76 4.73
N GLN A 346 -4.14 -9.35 5.28
CA GLN A 346 -4.32 -8.03 5.86
C GLN A 346 -3.39 -7.79 7.06
N LEU A 347 -3.30 -8.73 7.99
CA LEU A 347 -2.43 -8.63 9.17
C LEU A 347 -0.95 -8.55 8.80
N ILE A 348 -0.49 -9.34 7.81
CA ILE A 348 0.88 -9.31 7.30
C ILE A 348 1.20 -7.93 6.72
N PHE A 349 0.32 -7.41 5.85
CA PHE A 349 0.53 -6.12 5.21
C PHE A 349 0.56 -4.97 6.20
N MET A 350 -0.42 -4.91 7.11
CA MET A 350 -0.49 -3.86 8.13
C MET A 350 0.72 -3.89 9.06
N ALA A 351 1.13 -5.08 9.48
CA ALA A 351 2.26 -5.23 10.39
C ALA A 351 3.59 -4.83 9.75
N LEU A 352 3.89 -5.39 8.58
CA LEU A 352 5.20 -5.24 7.96
C LEU A 352 5.42 -3.87 7.31
N LEU A 353 4.40 -3.28 6.66
CA LEU A 353 4.53 -1.93 6.10
C LEU A 353 4.67 -0.88 7.21
N ASN A 354 3.90 -1.01 8.31
CA ASN A 354 4.07 -0.12 9.45
C ASN A 354 5.44 -0.34 10.13
N TYR A 355 5.92 -1.60 10.22
CA TYR A 355 7.23 -1.88 10.80
C TYR A 355 8.37 -1.23 10.00
N ILE A 356 8.36 -1.31 8.67
CA ILE A 356 9.35 -0.63 7.82
C ILE A 356 9.25 0.89 8.02
N THR A 357 8.03 1.44 8.05
CA THR A 357 7.80 2.88 8.22
C THR A 357 8.36 3.36 9.56
N ASP A 358 8.12 2.61 10.63
CA ASP A 358 8.59 2.94 11.98
C ASP A 358 10.12 2.77 12.10
N ALA A 359 10.70 1.75 11.45
CA ALA A 359 12.13 1.46 11.55
C ALA A 359 13.01 2.46 10.77
N TYR A 360 12.53 3.00 9.65
CA TYR A 360 13.33 3.86 8.77
C TYR A 360 12.91 5.33 8.77
N GLU A 361 11.84 5.72 9.45
CA GLU A 361 11.35 7.10 9.65
C GLU A 361 11.57 8.03 8.42
N ILE A 362 12.67 8.82 8.40
CA ILE A 362 13.01 9.75 7.31
C ILE A 362 13.17 9.02 5.95
N PHE A 363 13.57 7.75 5.95
CA PHE A 363 13.75 6.93 4.75
C PHE A 363 12.54 6.02 4.46
N ALA A 364 11.47 6.12 5.26
CA ALA A 364 10.28 5.28 5.15
C ALA A 364 9.65 5.32 3.75
N ALA A 365 9.61 6.48 3.11
CA ALA A 365 9.10 6.63 1.75
C ALA A 365 9.89 5.77 0.74
N SER A 366 11.23 5.75 0.84
CA SER A 366 12.08 4.94 -0.04
C SER A 366 11.96 3.43 0.24
N ALA A 367 11.82 3.03 1.51
CA ALA A 367 11.61 1.64 1.90
C ALA A 367 10.24 1.12 1.43
N ASN A 368 9.18 1.93 1.58
CA ASN A 368 7.84 1.61 1.07
C ASN A 368 7.78 1.60 -0.46
N ALA A 369 8.54 2.44 -1.14
CA ALA A 369 8.68 2.41 -2.59
C ALA A 369 9.35 1.10 -3.06
N ALA A 370 10.41 0.64 -2.38
CA ALA A 370 11.02 -0.66 -2.65
C ALA A 370 10.02 -1.81 -2.49
N ALA A 371 9.23 -1.79 -1.40
CA ALA A 371 8.18 -2.79 -1.18
C ALA A 371 7.06 -2.72 -2.24
N SER A 372 6.71 -1.53 -2.72
CA SER A 372 5.73 -1.38 -3.81
C SER A 372 6.25 -1.93 -5.13
N CYS A 373 7.52 -1.66 -5.48
CA CYS A 373 8.14 -2.18 -6.70
C CYS A 373 8.18 -3.71 -6.71
N THR A 374 8.68 -4.32 -5.63
CA THR A 374 8.80 -5.78 -5.55
C THR A 374 7.44 -6.47 -5.58
N ARG A 375 6.42 -5.89 -4.93
CA ARG A 375 5.03 -6.37 -4.99
C ARG A 375 4.48 -6.29 -6.41
N SER A 376 4.69 -5.17 -7.11
CA SER A 376 4.24 -5.01 -8.50
C SER A 376 4.89 -6.03 -9.41
N VAL A 377 6.20 -6.25 -9.30
CA VAL A 377 6.92 -7.25 -10.11
C VAL A 377 6.36 -8.64 -9.87
N LEU A 378 6.25 -9.09 -8.62
CA LEU A 378 5.79 -10.45 -8.33
C LEU A 378 4.28 -10.61 -8.59
N GLY A 379 3.47 -9.57 -8.32
CA GLY A 379 2.05 -9.53 -8.69
C GLY A 379 1.80 -9.57 -10.19
N THR A 380 2.76 -9.09 -11.00
CA THR A 380 2.73 -9.20 -12.45
C THR A 380 3.18 -10.59 -12.93
N VAL A 381 4.30 -11.11 -12.41
CA VAL A 381 4.95 -12.32 -12.92
C VAL A 381 4.26 -13.60 -12.44
N LEU A 382 3.88 -13.68 -11.16
CA LEU A 382 3.35 -14.91 -10.56
C LEU A 382 2.05 -15.42 -11.22
N PRO A 383 1.09 -14.58 -11.62
CA PRO A 383 -0.11 -15.03 -12.33
C PRO A 383 0.16 -15.77 -13.63
N PHE A 384 1.26 -15.46 -14.35
CA PHE A 384 1.62 -16.22 -15.56
C PHE A 384 1.95 -17.69 -15.28
N ALA A 385 2.42 -17.99 -14.08
CA ALA A 385 2.69 -19.36 -13.67
C ALA A 385 1.42 -20.10 -13.21
N CYS A 386 0.29 -19.42 -13.00
CA CYS A 386 -0.93 -20.01 -12.45
C CYS A 386 -1.40 -21.23 -13.22
N THR A 387 -1.82 -21.03 -14.46
CA THR A 387 -2.43 -22.10 -15.24
C THR A 387 -1.46 -23.26 -15.55
N PRO A 388 -0.19 -23.06 -15.99
CA PRO A 388 0.71 -24.17 -16.19
C PRO A 388 0.99 -24.93 -14.88
N MET A 389 1.03 -24.26 -13.75
CA MET A 389 1.21 -24.87 -12.42
C MET A 389 0.00 -25.71 -12.01
N PHE A 390 -1.21 -25.15 -12.11
CA PHE A 390 -2.43 -25.88 -11.75
C PHE A 390 -2.72 -27.07 -12.66
N ARG A 391 -2.42 -26.97 -13.96
CA ARG A 391 -2.58 -28.08 -14.92
C ARG A 391 -1.56 -29.21 -14.72
N ARG A 392 -0.30 -28.89 -14.32
CA ARG A 392 0.74 -29.91 -14.13
C ARG A 392 0.73 -30.55 -12.76
N LEU A 393 0.49 -29.78 -11.69
CA LEU A 393 0.55 -30.24 -10.32
C LEU A 393 -0.83 -30.60 -9.74
N GLY A 394 -1.90 -30.26 -10.46
CA GLY A 394 -3.25 -30.30 -9.91
C GLY A 394 -3.49 -29.17 -8.89
N ILE A 395 -4.74 -29.02 -8.44
CA ILE A 395 -5.13 -27.93 -7.50
C ILE A 395 -4.41 -28.14 -6.16
N SER A 396 -4.47 -29.35 -5.59
CA SER A 396 -3.85 -29.66 -4.30
C SER A 396 -2.34 -29.44 -4.32
N GLY A 397 -1.65 -29.88 -5.39
CA GLY A 397 -0.21 -29.73 -5.56
C GLY A 397 0.20 -28.27 -5.73
N ALA A 398 -0.51 -27.51 -6.55
CA ALA A 398 -0.25 -26.09 -6.78
C ALA A 398 -0.43 -25.26 -5.49
N CYS A 399 -1.54 -25.44 -4.78
CA CYS A 399 -1.79 -24.77 -3.50
C CYS A 399 -0.80 -25.21 -2.40
N SER A 400 -0.38 -26.49 -2.38
CA SER A 400 0.64 -26.96 -1.45
C SER A 400 2.02 -26.36 -1.72
N LEU A 401 2.39 -26.16 -2.98
CA LEU A 401 3.62 -25.46 -3.36
C LEU A 401 3.61 -24.01 -2.87
N LEU A 402 2.51 -23.30 -3.13
CA LEU A 402 2.36 -21.91 -2.66
C LEU A 402 2.30 -21.82 -1.13
N GLY A 403 1.63 -22.75 -0.48
CA GLY A 403 1.59 -22.89 0.97
C GLY A 403 2.96 -23.16 1.58
N GLY A 404 3.75 -24.03 0.98
CA GLY A 404 5.14 -24.32 1.37
C GLY A 404 6.06 -23.12 1.24
N LEU A 405 5.99 -22.40 0.10
CA LEU A 405 6.74 -21.14 -0.08
C LEU A 405 6.31 -20.07 0.95
N SER A 406 5.00 -19.97 1.21
CA SER A 406 4.48 -19.03 2.22
C SER A 406 4.91 -19.43 3.64
N CYS A 407 5.04 -20.71 3.94
CA CYS A 407 5.55 -21.22 5.22
C CYS A 407 7.02 -20.81 5.43
N LEU A 408 7.85 -20.88 4.39
CA LEU A 408 9.25 -20.46 4.47
C LEU A 408 9.37 -18.97 4.80
N VAL A 409 8.61 -18.10 4.13
CA VAL A 409 8.67 -16.65 4.40
C VAL A 409 7.94 -16.26 5.70
N CYS A 410 7.01 -17.08 6.18
CA CYS A 410 6.34 -16.91 7.47
C CYS A 410 7.32 -16.91 8.66
N ILE A 411 8.52 -17.45 8.50
CA ILE A 411 9.58 -17.45 9.52
C ILE A 411 10.15 -16.03 9.73
N ILE A 412 10.08 -15.16 8.74
CA ILE A 412 10.68 -13.81 8.75
C ILE A 412 10.22 -12.95 9.96
N PRO A 413 8.92 -12.78 10.25
CA PRO A 413 8.47 -12.03 11.41
C PRO A 413 8.99 -12.59 12.75
N PHE A 414 9.08 -13.90 12.89
CA PHE A 414 9.64 -14.53 14.10
C PHE A 414 11.13 -14.22 14.27
N ILE A 415 11.90 -14.22 13.17
CA ILE A 415 13.31 -13.79 13.18
C ILE A 415 13.41 -12.31 13.58
N PHE A 416 12.52 -11.45 13.10
CA PHE A 416 12.51 -10.04 13.48
C PHE A 416 12.25 -9.84 14.97
N ILE A 417 11.32 -10.57 15.57
CA ILE A 417 11.09 -10.53 17.03
C ILE A 417 12.34 -10.98 17.80
N TRP A 418 13.00 -12.05 17.34
CA TRP A 418 14.13 -12.62 18.06
C TRP A 418 15.42 -11.82 17.86
N LYS A 419 15.77 -11.48 16.63
CA LYS A 419 17.06 -10.85 16.27
C LYS A 419 16.94 -9.40 15.75
N GLY A 420 15.76 -8.79 15.73
CA GLY A 420 15.52 -7.48 15.09
C GLY A 420 16.42 -6.36 15.62
N LYS A 421 16.62 -6.29 16.93
CA LYS A 421 17.54 -5.31 17.54
C LYS A 421 18.97 -5.45 16.99
N ARG A 422 19.46 -6.69 16.81
CA ARG A 422 20.81 -6.97 16.30
C ARG A 422 20.92 -6.63 14.80
N ILE A 423 19.88 -6.93 14.04
CA ILE A 423 19.81 -6.63 12.61
C ILE A 423 19.80 -5.12 12.38
N ARG A 424 19.00 -4.35 13.15
CA ARG A 424 18.99 -2.88 13.07
C ARG A 424 20.30 -2.23 13.48
N ALA A 425 20.99 -2.79 14.46
CA ALA A 425 22.30 -2.30 14.87
C ALA A 425 23.37 -2.44 13.77
N GLY A 426 23.21 -3.38 12.84
CA GLY A 426 24.09 -3.55 11.68
C GLY A 426 23.65 -2.79 10.42
N SER A 427 22.47 -2.16 10.41
CA SER A 427 21.91 -1.43 9.27
C SER A 427 22.58 -0.05 9.14
N ARG A 428 23.14 0.23 7.96
CA ARG A 428 23.79 1.53 7.68
C ARG A 428 22.79 2.70 7.75
N PHE A 429 21.57 2.51 7.28
CA PHE A 429 20.54 3.55 7.31
C PHE A 429 19.99 3.78 8.73
N CYS A 430 19.85 2.73 9.55
CA CYS A 430 19.45 2.87 10.94
C CYS A 430 20.56 3.55 11.79
N ILE A 431 21.83 3.28 11.50
CA ILE A 431 22.97 3.97 12.15
C ILE A 431 22.94 5.46 11.78
N ALA A 432 22.86 5.80 10.50
CA ALA A 432 22.77 7.18 10.03
C ALA A 432 21.54 7.93 10.61
N LEU A 433 20.42 7.25 10.79
CA LEU A 433 19.24 7.81 11.43
C LEU A 433 19.49 8.14 12.91
N ARG A 434 20.14 7.23 13.61
CA ARG A 434 20.49 7.40 15.04
C ARG A 434 21.48 8.55 15.25
N GLU A 435 22.50 8.65 14.43
CA GLU A 435 23.47 9.74 14.45
C GLU A 435 22.77 11.10 14.24
N ARG A 436 21.88 11.17 13.25
CA ARG A 436 21.11 12.37 12.95
C ARG A 436 20.15 12.78 14.08
N LYS A 437 19.55 11.81 14.78
CA LYS A 437 18.74 12.09 15.97
C LYS A 437 19.59 12.68 17.10
N LEU A 438 20.72 12.09 17.37
CA LEU A 438 21.66 12.57 18.39
C LEU A 438 22.17 13.98 18.08
N GLU A 439 22.47 14.28 16.82
CA GLU A 439 22.83 15.62 16.39
C GLU A 439 21.69 16.64 16.57
N MET A 440 20.45 16.26 16.23
CA MET A 440 19.28 17.13 16.45
C MET A 440 19.02 17.39 17.94
N GLU A 441 19.09 16.35 18.78
CA GLU A 441 18.96 16.49 20.24
C GLU A 441 20.04 17.44 20.79
N ARG A 442 21.31 17.30 20.38
CA ARG A 442 22.39 18.23 20.77
C ARG A 442 22.11 19.67 20.34
N ARG A 443 21.64 19.90 19.11
CA ARG A 443 21.29 21.24 18.62
C ARG A 443 20.13 21.86 19.43
N VAL A 444 19.10 21.09 19.75
CA VAL A 444 17.98 21.55 20.56
C VAL A 444 18.44 21.90 21.99
N GLU A 445 19.28 21.06 22.60
CA GLU A 445 19.88 21.35 23.91
C GLU A 445 20.78 22.60 23.90
N GLU A 446 21.60 22.77 22.86
CA GLU A 446 22.42 23.97 22.70
C GLU A 446 21.57 25.23 22.52
N GLN A 447 20.49 25.13 21.77
CA GLN A 447 19.57 26.25 21.55
C GLN A 447 18.84 26.61 22.84
N ARG A 448 18.37 25.61 23.59
CA ARG A 448 17.75 25.82 24.91
C ARG A 448 18.73 26.46 25.91
N ARG A 449 19.99 26.01 25.95
CA ARG A 449 21.04 26.63 26.80
C ARG A 449 21.34 28.09 26.38
N LYS A 450 21.29 28.42 25.08
CA LYS A 450 21.43 29.79 24.60
C LYS A 450 20.26 30.66 25.03
N GLU A 451 19.04 30.16 24.93
CA GLU A 451 17.84 30.86 25.39
C GLU A 451 17.83 31.07 26.92
N GLU A 452 18.23 30.05 27.70
CA GLU A 452 18.36 30.16 29.16
C GLU A 452 19.44 31.19 29.55
N ARG A 453 20.58 31.26 28.83
CA ARG A 453 21.60 32.30 29.06
C ARG A 453 21.12 33.69 28.64
N ALA A 454 20.37 33.83 27.60
CA ALA A 454 19.77 35.10 27.16
C ALA A 454 18.72 35.62 28.13
N CYS A 455 17.87 34.74 28.69
CA CYS A 455 16.90 35.09 29.73
C CYS A 455 17.56 35.34 31.10
N GLY A 456 18.63 34.62 31.45
CA GLY A 456 19.35 34.79 32.73
C GLY A 456 20.24 36.01 32.78
N GLY A 457 20.71 36.53 31.61
CA GLY A 457 21.50 37.75 31.52
C GLY A 457 20.69 39.05 31.69
N GLY A 458 19.38 39.01 31.43
CA GLY A 458 18.50 40.17 31.63
C GLY A 458 18.14 40.51 33.07
N GLY A 459 18.29 39.53 33.97
CA GLY A 459 17.98 39.73 35.41
C GLY A 459 19.12 40.38 36.25
N ALA A 460 20.33 40.33 35.72
CA ALA A 460 21.51 40.88 36.45
C ALA A 460 21.74 42.37 36.23
N VAL A 461 21.21 42.95 35.14
CA VAL A 461 21.40 44.37 34.83
C VAL A 461 20.36 45.29 35.53
N VAL A 462 19.19 44.77 35.88
CA VAL A 462 18.16 45.56 36.57
C VAL A 462 18.39 45.65 38.08
N GLY A 463 19.24 44.77 38.63
CA GLY A 463 19.56 44.76 40.08
C GLY A 463 20.71 45.70 40.51
N GLN A 464 21.48 46.30 39.58
CA GLN A 464 22.56 47.19 39.89
C GLN A 464 22.24 48.68 39.80
N GLN A 465 21.17 49.07 39.10
CA GLN A 465 20.78 50.50 39.05
C GLN A 465 19.88 50.96 40.24
N SER A 466 19.39 50.09 41.08
CA SER A 466 18.57 50.44 42.25
C SER A 466 19.38 50.54 43.56
N LYS A 467 20.74 50.44 43.54
CA LYS A 467 21.59 50.57 44.70
C LYS A 467 22.49 51.82 44.67
N GLU A 468 22.40 52.67 43.65
CA GLU A 468 23.13 53.95 43.58
C GLU A 468 22.21 55.19 43.84
N GLU A 469 20.91 54.97 44.09
CA GLU A 469 19.95 56.06 44.47
C GLU A 469 19.28 55.87 45.81
N ALA A 470 20.01 55.32 46.84
CA ALA A 470 19.53 55.32 48.24
C ALA A 470 20.61 55.80 49.19
#